data_eb7c8aeda13aa0ec6ae8f193c356962d
#
_entry.id   eb7c8aeda13aa0ec6ae8f193c356962d
#
_cell.length_a   1.000
_cell.length_b   1.000
_cell.length_c   1.000
_cell.angle_alpha   90.00
_cell.angle_beta   90.00
_cell.angle_gamma   90.00
#
_symmetry.space_group_name_H-M   'P 1'
#
loop_
_entity.id
_entity.type
_entity.pdbx_description
1 polymer ?
#
loop_
_entity_poly.entity_id
_entity_poly.type
_entity_poly.pdbx_seq_one_letter_code
_entity_poly.pdbx_strand_id
1 'polypeptide(L)'
;MANEKNIGKIIQVIGPVVDVRFDEGKLPKILNALDIQNGDKKVVVEVFQHIGNNDARCIAMSSTDGLVRGMDAVDTGRAINVPVGKETLGRIFNVLGEPIDELPAPKDCEHWDIHRDPPSYEEQSSTTEILETGIKVVDLICPYAKGGKIGLFGGAGVGKTVLIMELINNIAKEPGGISVFTGVGERTREGNDLYNEMKESGVINKTALVYGQMNEPPGARMRVGLSGLTMAEYFRDKEGQDVLLFIDNIFRFTQAGSEVSALLGRMPSAVGYQPTLATEMGALQERITSTNHGSITSVQAVYVPADDLTDPAPATTFAHLDATTVLSRNIASQGIYPAVDPLESTSRILTPDVVGKEHYRVARAVQQILQRYNELQDIIAIMGIDELSEEDKLTVSRARKVQRFLSQSFSVAEQFTGLPGKYVPLKETIRGFAEIIDGKHDDLPESAFLFVGTIDEAIEKAKKGSE
;
A
#
# COMPACT_ATOMS: atom_id res chain seq x y z
N MET A 1 9.42 -38.92 22.67
CA MET A 1 10.83 -38.53 22.72
C MET A 1 10.84 -37.02 22.82
N ALA A 2 11.37 -36.45 23.89
CA ALA A 2 11.52 -34.99 23.98
C ALA A 2 12.45 -34.58 22.84
N ASN A 3 11.99 -33.72 21.96
CA ASN A 3 12.82 -33.14 20.90
C ASN A 3 13.99 -32.43 21.60
N GLU A 4 15.18 -32.97 21.51
CA GLU A 4 16.42 -32.31 21.95
C GLU A 4 16.49 -30.98 21.17
N LYS A 5 16.48 -29.87 21.91
CA LYS A 5 16.60 -28.54 21.30
C LYS A 5 17.94 -28.44 20.57
N ASN A 6 17.92 -28.08 19.32
CA ASN A 6 19.12 -27.78 18.54
C ASN A 6 19.67 -26.42 18.96
N ILE A 7 20.82 -26.41 19.63
CA ILE A 7 21.40 -25.20 20.23
C ILE A 7 22.76 -24.93 19.59
N GLY A 8 22.90 -23.74 19.01
CA GLY A 8 24.18 -23.20 18.54
C GLY A 8 24.77 -22.20 19.51
N LYS A 9 25.99 -21.80 19.25
CA LYS A 9 26.72 -20.77 20.02
C LYS A 9 27.05 -19.59 19.14
N ILE A 10 26.81 -18.38 19.64
CA ILE A 10 27.24 -17.15 18.97
C ILE A 10 28.76 -17.13 18.87
N ILE A 11 29.30 -16.98 17.68
CA ILE A 11 30.73 -16.84 17.42
C ILE A 11 31.14 -15.42 17.07
N GLN A 12 30.23 -14.62 16.49
CA GLN A 12 30.47 -13.25 16.07
C GLN A 12 29.20 -12.44 16.04
N VAL A 13 29.28 -11.14 16.40
CA VAL A 13 28.20 -10.15 16.25
C VAL A 13 28.78 -8.93 15.56
N ILE A 14 28.22 -8.55 14.42
CA ILE A 14 28.60 -7.36 13.64
C ILE A 14 27.32 -6.56 13.33
N GLY A 15 27.00 -5.57 14.18
CA GLY A 15 25.74 -4.86 14.06
C GLY A 15 24.55 -5.84 14.11
N PRO A 16 23.64 -5.79 13.15
CA PRO A 16 22.49 -6.71 13.11
C PRO A 16 22.83 -8.13 12.61
N VAL A 17 24.06 -8.39 12.20
CA VAL A 17 24.51 -9.73 11.75
C VAL A 17 25.05 -10.53 12.93
N VAL A 18 24.54 -11.75 13.10
CA VAL A 18 24.95 -12.69 14.15
C VAL A 18 25.36 -14.00 13.49
N ASP A 19 26.61 -14.42 13.70
CA ASP A 19 27.10 -15.72 13.24
C ASP A 19 27.02 -16.72 14.37
N VAL A 20 26.39 -17.86 14.10
CA VAL A 20 26.12 -18.92 15.08
C VAL A 20 26.71 -20.23 14.58
N ARG A 21 27.46 -20.92 15.44
CA ARG A 21 28.04 -22.25 15.18
C ARG A 21 27.18 -23.33 15.78
N PHE A 22 26.91 -24.35 14.98
CA PHE A 22 26.19 -25.55 15.38
C PHE A 22 27.13 -26.79 15.36
N ASP A 23 26.68 -27.84 16.00
CA ASP A 23 27.36 -29.13 15.91
C ASP A 23 27.28 -29.69 14.48
N GLU A 24 28.18 -30.58 14.14
CA GLU A 24 28.19 -31.24 12.84
C GLU A 24 26.87 -31.97 12.58
N GLY A 25 26.29 -31.72 11.40
CA GLY A 25 25.02 -32.31 11.00
C GLY A 25 23.76 -31.67 11.63
N LYS A 26 23.93 -30.63 12.47
CA LYS A 26 22.82 -29.92 13.14
C LYS A 26 22.59 -28.49 12.63
N LEU A 27 23.15 -28.15 11.48
CA LEU A 27 22.98 -26.80 10.90
C LEU A 27 21.52 -26.54 10.58
N PRO A 28 20.90 -25.41 11.08
CA PRO A 28 19.52 -25.10 10.82
C PRO A 28 19.28 -24.76 9.34
N LYS A 29 18.06 -24.97 8.88
CA LYS A 29 17.68 -24.58 7.52
C LYS A 29 17.74 -23.05 7.35
N ILE A 30 18.04 -22.62 6.14
CA ILE A 30 17.91 -21.21 5.77
C ILE A 30 16.48 -20.76 6.03
N LEU A 31 16.30 -19.52 6.52
CA LEU A 31 15.05 -18.90 6.97
C LEU A 31 14.51 -19.39 8.32
N ASN A 32 15.12 -20.39 8.96
CA ASN A 32 14.74 -20.72 10.33
C ASN A 32 14.99 -19.54 11.27
N ALA A 33 14.10 -19.39 12.24
CA ALA A 33 14.25 -18.46 13.34
C ALA A 33 15.04 -19.12 14.48
N LEU A 34 16.01 -18.38 15.02
CA LEU A 34 16.76 -18.77 16.21
C LEU A 34 16.42 -17.82 17.35
N ASP A 35 16.15 -18.37 18.52
CA ASP A 35 15.88 -17.60 19.73
C ASP A 35 17.14 -17.45 20.57
N ILE A 36 17.50 -16.21 20.93
CA ILE A 36 18.64 -15.88 21.79
C ILE A 36 18.10 -15.15 23.02
N GLN A 37 18.39 -15.67 24.19
CA GLN A 37 18.03 -15.02 25.45
C GLN A 37 19.09 -13.99 25.80
N ASN A 38 18.70 -12.71 25.90
CA ASN A 38 19.58 -11.60 26.25
C ASN A 38 19.02 -10.90 27.52
N GLY A 39 19.43 -11.38 28.69
CA GLY A 39 18.82 -10.97 29.95
C GLY A 39 17.32 -11.30 29.99
N ASP A 40 16.49 -10.32 30.22
CA ASP A 40 15.03 -10.46 30.25
C ASP A 40 14.39 -10.38 28.85
N LYS A 41 15.18 -10.08 27.81
CA LYS A 41 14.71 -9.91 26.44
C LYS A 41 15.09 -11.13 25.60
N LYS A 42 14.20 -11.47 24.68
CA LYS A 42 14.45 -12.45 23.64
C LYS A 42 14.80 -11.69 22.34
N VAL A 43 15.93 -12.07 21.73
CA VAL A 43 16.33 -11.61 20.41
C VAL A 43 16.11 -12.74 19.42
N VAL A 44 15.34 -12.51 18.39
CA VAL A 44 15.13 -13.47 17.30
C VAL A 44 16.02 -13.09 16.13
N VAL A 45 16.74 -14.06 15.61
CA VAL A 45 17.57 -13.92 14.42
C VAL A 45 17.14 -14.93 13.37
N GLU A 46 17.17 -14.53 12.11
CA GLU A 46 16.80 -15.40 10.98
C GLU A 46 18.06 -15.89 10.27
N VAL A 47 18.13 -17.19 10.02
CA VAL A 47 19.23 -17.80 9.26
C VAL A 47 19.16 -17.33 7.82
N PHE A 48 20.18 -16.61 7.36
CA PHE A 48 20.23 -16.01 6.03
C PHE A 48 21.10 -16.78 5.05
N GLN A 49 22.23 -17.30 5.53
CA GLN A 49 23.13 -18.13 4.74
C GLN A 49 23.99 -19.04 5.59
N HIS A 50 24.46 -20.14 5.01
CA HIS A 50 25.49 -21.00 5.57
C HIS A 50 26.87 -20.53 5.07
N ILE A 51 27.81 -20.33 5.97
CA ILE A 51 29.13 -19.77 5.65
C ILE A 51 30.29 -20.77 5.78
N GLY A 52 29.97 -22.05 5.93
CA GLY A 52 30.96 -23.15 6.13
C GLY A 52 31.22 -23.45 7.61
N ASN A 53 31.94 -24.49 7.90
CA ASN A 53 32.33 -24.95 9.26
C ASN A 53 31.15 -25.08 10.25
N ASN A 54 29.97 -25.47 9.77
CA ASN A 54 28.72 -25.52 10.54
C ASN A 54 28.26 -24.13 11.08
N ASP A 55 28.71 -23.06 10.47
CA ASP A 55 28.35 -21.69 10.84
C ASP A 55 27.17 -21.18 10.00
N ALA A 56 26.19 -20.64 10.68
CA ALA A 56 25.04 -19.95 10.08
C ALA A 56 25.17 -18.44 10.29
N ARG A 57 25.07 -17.67 9.22
CA ARG A 57 24.99 -16.21 9.27
C ARG A 57 23.54 -15.81 9.34
N CYS A 58 23.19 -15.04 10.38
CA CYS A 58 21.84 -14.67 10.72
C CYS A 58 21.68 -13.16 10.75
N ILE A 59 20.45 -12.70 10.54
CA ILE A 59 20.06 -11.29 10.64
C ILE A 59 19.09 -11.13 11.81
N ALA A 60 19.38 -10.18 12.69
CA ALA A 60 18.55 -9.93 13.86
C ALA A 60 17.28 -9.11 13.50
N MET A 61 16.18 -9.45 14.16
CA MET A 61 14.89 -8.77 14.05
C MET A 61 14.73 -7.65 15.09
N SER A 62 15.64 -7.55 16.06
CA SER A 62 15.68 -6.50 17.07
C SER A 62 17.14 -6.14 17.37
N SER A 63 17.38 -5.16 18.29
CA SER A 63 18.74 -4.75 18.65
C SER A 63 19.57 -5.94 19.14
N THR A 64 20.81 -5.98 18.67
CA THR A 64 21.84 -6.95 19.09
C THR A 64 22.68 -6.49 20.28
N ASP A 65 22.35 -5.32 20.85
CA ASP A 65 23.07 -4.78 21.99
C ASP A 65 23.02 -5.73 23.18
N GLY A 66 24.20 -6.04 23.72
CA GLY A 66 24.34 -6.98 24.82
C GLY A 66 24.55 -8.44 24.41
N LEU A 67 24.44 -8.77 23.14
CA LEU A 67 24.81 -10.12 22.64
C LEU A 67 26.34 -10.27 22.65
N VAL A 68 26.80 -11.39 23.19
CA VAL A 68 28.22 -11.72 23.27
C VAL A 68 28.51 -13.16 22.76
N ARG A 69 29.74 -13.39 22.39
CA ARG A 69 30.21 -14.74 21.99
C ARG A 69 29.93 -15.74 23.09
N GLY A 70 29.54 -16.94 22.68
CA GLY A 70 29.25 -18.05 23.57
C GLY A 70 27.82 -18.14 24.08
N MET A 71 26.99 -17.11 23.85
CA MET A 71 25.55 -17.20 24.14
C MET A 71 24.88 -18.27 23.30
N ASP A 72 23.82 -18.86 23.85
CA ASP A 72 23.03 -19.89 23.19
C ASP A 72 22.06 -19.26 22.18
N ALA A 73 22.01 -19.87 21.00
CA ALA A 73 21.01 -19.60 19.99
C ALA A 73 20.24 -20.89 19.71
N VAL A 74 18.96 -20.90 20.06
CA VAL A 74 18.10 -22.08 19.97
C VAL A 74 17.36 -22.08 18.65
N ASP A 75 17.58 -23.10 17.83
CA ASP A 75 16.81 -23.30 16.61
C ASP A 75 15.36 -23.64 16.95
N THR A 76 14.42 -22.84 16.45
CA THR A 76 12.99 -23.10 16.63
C THR A 76 12.45 -24.20 15.72
N GLY A 77 13.26 -24.64 14.74
CA GLY A 77 12.88 -25.64 13.74
C GLY A 77 11.92 -25.15 12.67
N ARG A 78 11.57 -23.85 12.68
CA ARG A 78 10.66 -23.23 11.69
C ARG A 78 11.05 -21.78 11.40
N ALA A 79 10.48 -21.24 10.34
CA ALA A 79 10.63 -19.82 10.00
C ALA A 79 9.91 -18.91 11.03
N ILE A 80 10.16 -17.62 10.95
CA ILE A 80 9.37 -16.60 11.65
C ILE A 80 7.90 -16.78 11.28
N ASN A 81 7.02 -16.79 12.27
CA ASN A 81 5.58 -16.96 12.08
C ASN A 81 4.81 -15.87 12.82
N VAL A 82 3.63 -15.59 12.33
CA VAL A 82 2.76 -14.55 12.87
C VAL A 82 1.36 -15.10 13.16
N PRO A 83 0.63 -14.56 14.15
CA PRO A 83 -0.75 -14.90 14.37
C PRO A 83 -1.60 -14.47 13.17
N VAL A 84 -2.59 -15.26 12.81
CA VAL A 84 -3.51 -15.01 11.71
C VAL A 84 -4.95 -15.26 12.17
N GLY A 85 -5.89 -14.61 11.49
CA GLY A 85 -7.31 -14.77 11.77
C GLY A 85 -7.97 -13.51 12.33
N LYS A 86 -9.24 -13.64 12.66
CA LYS A 86 -10.09 -12.52 13.11
C LYS A 86 -9.57 -11.86 14.42
N GLU A 87 -8.84 -12.61 15.21
CA GLU A 87 -8.23 -12.16 16.45
C GLU A 87 -7.13 -11.11 16.24
N THR A 88 -6.63 -10.95 15.01
CA THR A 88 -5.65 -9.92 14.63
C THR A 88 -6.30 -8.57 14.32
N LEU A 89 -7.59 -8.54 14.06
CA LEU A 89 -8.30 -7.31 13.71
C LEU A 89 -8.39 -6.35 14.89
N GLY A 90 -8.16 -5.09 14.61
CA GLY A 90 -8.11 -4.03 15.63
C GLY A 90 -6.81 -3.97 16.42
N ARG A 91 -5.82 -4.78 16.07
CA ARG A 91 -4.57 -4.95 16.81
C ARG A 91 -3.36 -4.45 16.02
N ILE A 92 -2.29 -4.15 16.75
CA ILE A 92 -1.00 -3.76 16.18
C ILE A 92 0.06 -4.78 16.57
N PHE A 93 0.80 -5.26 15.58
CA PHE A 93 1.86 -6.26 15.74
C PHE A 93 3.21 -5.74 15.21
N ASN A 94 4.29 -6.31 15.73
CA ASN A 94 5.63 -6.16 15.15
C ASN A 94 5.89 -7.24 14.08
N VAL A 95 7.11 -7.29 13.55
CA VAL A 95 7.53 -8.25 12.53
C VAL A 95 7.39 -9.72 12.98
N LEU A 96 7.50 -9.98 14.27
CA LEU A 96 7.38 -11.32 14.88
C LEU A 96 5.93 -11.68 15.22
N GLY A 97 4.97 -10.82 14.94
CA GLY A 97 3.58 -11.03 15.35
C GLY A 97 3.34 -10.84 16.84
N GLU A 98 4.25 -10.19 17.54
CA GLU A 98 4.05 -9.79 18.93
C GLU A 98 3.24 -8.49 18.98
N PRO A 99 2.23 -8.41 19.88
CA PRO A 99 1.43 -7.18 20.00
C PRO A 99 2.27 -6.05 20.58
N ILE A 100 2.10 -4.86 20.00
CA ILE A 100 2.74 -3.62 20.45
C ILE A 100 1.72 -2.55 20.86
N ASP A 101 0.48 -2.95 21.02
CA ASP A 101 -0.67 -2.11 21.42
C ASP A 101 -0.98 -2.16 22.92
N GLU A 102 -0.04 -2.65 23.73
CA GLU A 102 -0.15 -2.83 25.18
C GLU A 102 -1.26 -3.81 25.61
N LEU A 103 -1.84 -4.54 24.68
CA LEU A 103 -2.84 -5.57 24.95
C LEU A 103 -2.19 -6.97 24.95
N PRO A 104 -2.79 -7.95 25.64
CA PRO A 104 -2.24 -9.31 25.64
C PRO A 104 -2.27 -9.93 24.23
N ALA A 105 -1.36 -10.88 24.00
CA ALA A 105 -1.32 -11.62 22.75
C ALA A 105 -2.67 -12.31 22.44
N PRO A 106 -3.09 -12.37 21.19
CA PRO A 106 -4.29 -13.09 20.79
C PRO A 106 -4.21 -14.55 21.25
N LYS A 107 -5.31 -15.06 21.81
CA LYS A 107 -5.42 -16.47 22.24
C LYS A 107 -6.12 -17.28 21.17
N ASP A 108 -5.76 -18.56 21.11
CA ASP A 108 -6.45 -19.56 20.25
C ASP A 108 -6.43 -19.23 18.75
N CYS A 109 -5.44 -18.46 18.27
CA CYS A 109 -5.24 -18.17 16.86
C CYS A 109 -4.22 -19.09 16.21
N GLU A 110 -4.38 -19.33 14.91
CA GLU A 110 -3.36 -20.01 14.12
C GLU A 110 -2.14 -19.10 13.93
N HIS A 111 -1.00 -19.73 13.65
CA HIS A 111 0.25 -19.06 13.29
C HIS A 111 0.74 -19.59 11.97
N TRP A 112 0.99 -18.69 11.03
CA TRP A 112 1.51 -19.01 9.71
C TRP A 112 2.92 -18.46 9.52
N ASP A 113 3.76 -19.21 8.83
CA ASP A 113 5.12 -18.80 8.52
C ASP A 113 5.09 -17.65 7.51
N ILE A 114 5.95 -16.65 7.69
CA ILE A 114 5.99 -15.48 6.81
C ILE A 114 6.59 -15.76 5.44
N HIS A 115 7.38 -16.82 5.32
CA HIS A 115 7.95 -17.28 4.07
C HIS A 115 7.03 -18.35 3.47
N ARG A 116 6.30 -17.94 2.46
CA ARG A 116 5.32 -18.78 1.75
C ARG A 116 5.52 -18.65 0.26
N ASP A 117 5.25 -19.72 -0.47
CA ASP A 117 5.22 -19.68 -1.92
C ASP A 117 4.01 -18.90 -2.44
N PRO A 118 4.12 -18.25 -3.61
CA PRO A 118 2.97 -17.66 -4.26
C PRO A 118 1.95 -18.74 -4.66
N PRO A 119 0.66 -18.37 -4.84
CA PRO A 119 -0.34 -19.30 -5.34
C PRO A 119 0.08 -19.94 -6.66
N SER A 120 -0.21 -21.23 -6.81
CA SER A 120 0.06 -21.95 -8.07
C SER A 120 -0.80 -21.40 -9.22
N TYR A 121 -0.42 -21.72 -10.46
CA TYR A 121 -1.20 -21.29 -11.64
C TYR A 121 -2.65 -21.78 -11.61
N GLU A 122 -2.89 -22.97 -11.05
CA GLU A 122 -4.24 -23.55 -10.94
C GLU A 122 -5.10 -22.82 -9.90
N GLU A 123 -4.48 -22.25 -8.87
CA GLU A 123 -5.17 -21.49 -7.83
C GLU A 123 -5.48 -20.06 -8.22
N GLN A 124 -4.74 -19.50 -9.18
CA GLN A 124 -4.92 -18.12 -9.60
C GLN A 124 -6.19 -17.93 -10.42
N SER A 125 -6.94 -16.87 -10.10
CA SER A 125 -8.09 -16.47 -10.91
C SER A 125 -7.64 -15.76 -12.18
N SER A 126 -8.20 -16.16 -13.30
CA SER A 126 -7.95 -15.51 -14.60
C SER A 126 -8.90 -14.37 -14.92
N THR A 127 -9.95 -14.17 -14.11
CA THR A 127 -10.93 -13.11 -14.30
C THR A 127 -10.41 -11.78 -13.77
N THR A 128 -10.48 -10.76 -14.61
CA THR A 128 -10.16 -9.39 -14.21
C THR A 128 -11.45 -8.69 -13.80
N GLU A 129 -11.59 -8.37 -12.52
CA GLU A 129 -12.71 -7.63 -11.97
C GLU A 129 -12.22 -6.27 -11.46
N ILE A 130 -13.07 -5.25 -11.60
CA ILE A 130 -12.81 -3.93 -11.05
C ILE A 130 -13.12 -3.95 -9.56
N LEU A 131 -12.18 -3.43 -8.75
CA LEU A 131 -12.44 -3.10 -7.36
C LEU A 131 -13.05 -1.69 -7.32
N GLU A 132 -14.34 -1.61 -7.08
CA GLU A 132 -15.03 -0.33 -6.94
C GLU A 132 -14.68 0.31 -5.61
N THR A 133 -14.06 1.50 -5.66
CA THR A 133 -13.58 2.20 -4.46
C THR A 133 -14.59 3.22 -3.91
N GLY A 134 -15.55 3.61 -4.71
CA GLY A 134 -16.49 4.69 -4.39
C GLY A 134 -15.88 6.09 -4.47
N ILE A 135 -14.66 6.21 -4.98
CA ILE A 135 -13.94 7.47 -5.19
C ILE A 135 -13.91 7.76 -6.69
N LYS A 136 -14.61 8.82 -7.10
CA LYS A 136 -14.85 9.14 -8.52
C LYS A 136 -13.58 9.16 -9.36
N VAL A 137 -12.55 9.89 -8.93
CA VAL A 137 -11.33 10.05 -9.72
C VAL A 137 -10.56 8.73 -9.86
N VAL A 138 -10.55 7.91 -8.83
CA VAL A 138 -9.89 6.61 -8.86
C VAL A 138 -10.65 5.67 -9.81
N ASP A 139 -11.94 5.50 -9.58
CA ASP A 139 -12.75 4.54 -10.33
C ASP A 139 -12.86 4.90 -11.83
N LEU A 140 -12.85 6.19 -12.17
CA LEU A 140 -12.93 6.64 -13.55
C LEU A 140 -11.58 6.56 -14.28
N ILE A 141 -10.52 7.11 -13.68
CA ILE A 141 -9.25 7.41 -14.38
C ILE A 141 -8.21 6.29 -14.17
N CYS A 142 -8.09 5.77 -12.95
CA CYS A 142 -7.13 4.74 -12.61
C CYS A 142 -7.79 3.58 -11.85
N PRO A 143 -8.79 2.92 -12.45
CA PRO A 143 -9.54 1.86 -11.79
C PRO A 143 -8.62 0.75 -11.29
N TYR A 144 -8.91 0.25 -10.09
CA TYR A 144 -8.15 -0.82 -9.46
C TYR A 144 -8.70 -2.18 -9.88
N ALA A 145 -7.81 -3.11 -10.19
CA ALA A 145 -8.19 -4.50 -10.39
C ALA A 145 -8.19 -5.25 -9.06
N LYS A 146 -9.17 -6.09 -8.81
CA LYS A 146 -9.11 -7.07 -7.71
C LYS A 146 -7.89 -7.96 -7.88
N GLY A 147 -7.11 -8.13 -6.83
CA GLY A 147 -5.84 -8.85 -6.89
C GLY A 147 -4.71 -8.08 -7.57
N GLY A 148 -4.96 -6.83 -7.93
CA GLY A 148 -3.98 -5.94 -8.55
C GLY A 148 -3.05 -5.28 -7.54
N LYS A 149 -1.97 -4.74 -8.07
CA LYS A 149 -0.94 -4.00 -7.32
C LYS A 149 -0.96 -2.55 -7.75
N ILE A 150 -1.30 -1.67 -6.82
CA ILE A 150 -1.47 -0.25 -7.06
C ILE A 150 -0.34 0.52 -6.40
N GLY A 151 0.38 1.32 -7.17
CA GLY A 151 1.35 2.28 -6.65
C GLY A 151 0.69 3.59 -6.29
N LEU A 152 0.91 4.07 -5.07
CA LEU A 152 0.45 5.36 -4.60
C LEU A 152 1.63 6.30 -4.46
N PHE A 153 1.64 7.33 -5.28
CA PHE A 153 2.69 8.36 -5.33
C PHE A 153 2.18 9.66 -4.76
N GLY A 154 3.02 10.37 -4.06
CA GLY A 154 2.69 11.69 -3.56
C GLY A 154 3.67 12.18 -2.50
N GLY A 155 3.95 13.46 -2.52
CA GLY A 155 4.77 14.11 -1.51
C GLY A 155 4.04 14.23 -0.15
N ALA A 156 4.71 14.85 0.80
CA ALA A 156 4.08 15.13 2.10
C ALA A 156 2.94 16.16 1.96
N GLY A 157 1.87 15.96 2.72
CA GLY A 157 0.76 16.92 2.83
C GLY A 157 -0.23 16.95 1.68
N VAL A 158 -0.22 15.96 0.78
CA VAL A 158 -1.17 15.88 -0.35
C VAL A 158 -2.39 15.00 -0.07
N GLY A 159 -2.55 14.50 1.16
CA GLY A 159 -3.70 13.69 1.56
C GLY A 159 -3.55 12.18 1.34
N LYS A 160 -2.33 11.66 1.25
CA LYS A 160 -2.07 10.22 1.09
C LYS A 160 -2.75 9.38 2.18
N THR A 161 -2.52 9.72 3.43
CA THR A 161 -3.09 8.99 4.60
C THR A 161 -4.62 9.04 4.59
N VAL A 162 -5.19 10.19 4.28
CA VAL A 162 -6.66 10.37 4.23
C VAL A 162 -7.26 9.51 3.11
N LEU A 163 -6.60 9.43 1.95
CA LEU A 163 -7.04 8.56 0.86
C LEU A 163 -6.98 7.08 1.26
N ILE A 164 -5.90 6.65 1.92
CA ILE A 164 -5.76 5.28 2.43
C ILE A 164 -6.89 4.96 3.41
N MET A 165 -7.16 5.85 4.35
CA MET A 165 -8.23 5.65 5.33
C MET A 165 -9.61 5.59 4.69
N GLU A 166 -9.88 6.39 3.67
CA GLU A 166 -11.16 6.34 2.94
C GLU A 166 -11.31 5.03 2.16
N LEU A 167 -10.24 4.53 1.54
CA LEU A 167 -10.23 3.21 0.90
C LEU A 167 -10.55 2.10 1.92
N ILE A 168 -9.91 2.13 3.09
CA ILE A 168 -10.20 1.18 4.18
C ILE A 168 -11.67 1.31 4.62
N ASN A 169 -12.16 2.52 4.83
CA ASN A 169 -13.53 2.76 5.26
C ASN A 169 -14.55 2.24 4.23
N ASN A 170 -14.31 2.46 2.96
CA ASN A 170 -15.22 2.04 1.90
C ASN A 170 -15.22 0.51 1.74
N ILE A 171 -14.06 -0.12 1.79
CA ILE A 171 -13.95 -1.59 1.77
C ILE A 171 -14.58 -2.21 3.03
N ALA A 172 -14.43 -1.58 4.20
CA ALA A 172 -15.03 -2.07 5.43
C ALA A 172 -16.57 -2.09 5.41
N LYS A 173 -17.21 -1.32 4.55
CA LYS A 173 -18.65 -1.33 4.35
C LYS A 173 -19.15 -2.54 3.52
N GLU A 174 -18.27 -3.09 2.70
CA GLU A 174 -18.58 -4.29 1.92
C GLU A 174 -18.62 -5.54 2.83
N PRO A 175 -19.51 -6.53 2.52
CA PRO A 175 -19.53 -7.78 3.26
C PRO A 175 -18.17 -8.50 3.17
N GLY A 176 -17.57 -8.79 4.33
CA GLY A 176 -16.27 -9.47 4.38
C GLY A 176 -15.06 -8.57 4.03
N GLY A 177 -15.26 -7.26 3.89
CA GLY A 177 -14.18 -6.29 3.59
C GLY A 177 -13.22 -6.14 4.75
N ILE A 178 -12.01 -6.69 4.60
CA ILE A 178 -10.93 -6.66 5.60
C ILE A 178 -9.72 -5.98 4.98
N SER A 179 -9.01 -5.23 5.81
CA SER A 179 -7.77 -4.57 5.44
C SER A 179 -6.63 -4.98 6.36
N VAL A 180 -5.42 -5.02 5.80
CA VAL A 180 -4.19 -5.16 6.54
C VAL A 180 -3.30 -3.96 6.18
N PHE A 181 -2.86 -3.22 7.16
CA PHE A 181 -1.93 -2.11 6.97
C PHE A 181 -0.54 -2.49 7.47
N THR A 182 0.44 -2.37 6.59
CA THR A 182 1.83 -2.71 6.88
C THR A 182 2.69 -1.46 6.80
N GLY A 183 3.18 -1.00 7.94
CA GLY A 183 4.12 0.12 8.03
C GLY A 183 5.56 -0.36 7.93
N VAL A 184 6.25 0.01 6.86
CA VAL A 184 7.63 -0.41 6.57
C VAL A 184 8.57 0.79 6.64
N GLY A 185 9.36 0.88 7.69
CA GLY A 185 10.37 1.92 7.86
C GLY A 185 9.82 3.34 8.01
N GLU A 186 8.57 3.49 8.41
CA GLU A 186 7.94 4.78 8.65
C GLU A 186 8.19 5.28 10.09
N ARG A 187 7.88 6.54 10.34
CA ARG A 187 8.06 7.15 11.66
C ARG A 187 7.04 6.59 12.65
N THR A 188 7.48 6.28 13.85
CA THR A 188 6.62 5.78 14.94
C THR A 188 5.44 6.71 15.22
N ARG A 189 5.66 8.02 15.16
CA ARG A 189 4.61 9.01 15.35
C ARG A 189 3.51 8.89 14.29
N GLU A 190 3.88 8.77 13.02
CA GLU A 190 2.92 8.66 11.91
C GLU A 190 2.09 7.37 12.04
N GLY A 191 2.72 6.26 12.45
CA GLY A 191 2.01 5.01 12.74
C GLY A 191 1.02 5.12 13.89
N ASN A 192 1.38 5.85 14.95
CA ASN A 192 0.48 6.09 16.07
C ASN A 192 -0.67 7.04 15.71
N ASP A 193 -0.39 8.10 14.96
CA ASP A 193 -1.41 9.03 14.47
C ASP A 193 -2.43 8.28 13.61
N LEU A 194 -1.98 7.45 12.67
CA LEU A 194 -2.83 6.61 11.83
C LEU A 194 -3.72 5.67 12.65
N TYR A 195 -3.15 5.02 13.67
CA TYR A 195 -3.92 4.13 14.55
C TYR A 195 -5.04 4.87 15.29
N ASN A 196 -4.74 6.05 15.81
CA ASN A 196 -5.74 6.87 16.51
C ASN A 196 -6.83 7.36 15.54
N GLU A 197 -6.47 7.82 14.36
CA GLU A 197 -7.41 8.21 13.31
C GLU A 197 -8.31 7.05 12.86
N MET A 198 -7.77 5.83 12.77
CA MET A 198 -8.57 4.62 12.48
C MET A 198 -9.54 4.29 13.61
N LYS A 199 -9.16 4.54 14.86
CA LYS A 199 -10.07 4.38 16.01
C LYS A 199 -11.22 5.39 15.99
N GLU A 200 -10.90 6.64 15.74
CA GLU A 200 -11.88 7.74 15.69
C GLU A 200 -12.87 7.55 14.54
N SER A 201 -12.40 7.11 13.39
CA SER A 201 -13.25 6.83 12.23
C SER A 201 -13.99 5.48 12.30
N GLY A 202 -13.66 4.63 13.28
CA GLY A 202 -14.30 3.33 13.49
C GLY A 202 -13.87 2.21 12.54
N VAL A 203 -12.90 2.45 11.66
CA VAL A 203 -12.44 1.44 10.68
C VAL A 203 -11.47 0.42 11.28
N ILE A 204 -10.94 0.68 12.48
CA ILE A 204 -9.94 -0.18 13.13
C ILE A 204 -10.43 -1.62 13.32
N ASN A 205 -11.72 -1.83 13.58
CA ASN A 205 -12.28 -3.15 13.88
C ASN A 205 -12.19 -4.16 12.72
N LYS A 206 -11.96 -3.69 11.50
CA LYS A 206 -11.77 -4.51 10.31
C LYS A 206 -10.37 -4.42 9.73
N THR A 207 -9.42 -3.92 10.50
CA THR A 207 -8.05 -3.68 10.06
C THR A 207 -7.06 -4.29 11.04
N ALA A 208 -6.11 -5.08 10.51
CA ALA A 208 -4.93 -5.51 11.24
C ALA A 208 -3.75 -4.60 10.86
N LEU A 209 -2.93 -4.20 11.85
CA LEU A 209 -1.77 -3.35 11.63
C LEU A 209 -0.49 -4.09 12.00
N VAL A 210 0.52 -3.98 11.14
CA VAL A 210 1.83 -4.59 11.36
C VAL A 210 2.89 -3.54 11.11
N TYR A 211 3.72 -3.23 12.10
CA TYR A 211 4.71 -2.17 12.02
C TYR A 211 6.15 -2.67 12.17
N GLY A 212 6.99 -2.29 11.24
CA GLY A 212 8.45 -2.34 11.33
C GLY A 212 8.99 -0.93 11.11
N GLN A 213 9.16 -0.19 12.21
CA GLN A 213 9.39 1.25 12.19
C GLN A 213 10.82 1.63 11.77
N MET A 214 11.02 2.92 11.51
CA MET A 214 12.30 3.49 11.06
C MET A 214 13.47 3.22 12.02
N ASN A 215 13.19 3.13 13.32
CA ASN A 215 14.19 2.89 14.36
C ASN A 215 14.53 1.40 14.57
N GLU A 216 13.82 0.51 13.91
CA GLU A 216 14.10 -0.92 13.99
C GLU A 216 15.24 -1.34 13.04
N PRO A 217 15.96 -2.44 13.35
CA PRO A 217 17.06 -2.91 12.50
C PRO A 217 16.57 -3.31 11.10
N PRO A 218 17.50 -3.38 10.12
CA PRO A 218 17.14 -3.68 8.74
C PRO A 218 16.45 -5.04 8.56
N GLY A 219 16.75 -6.03 9.40
CA GLY A 219 16.06 -7.32 9.36
C GLY A 219 14.55 -7.20 9.59
N ALA A 220 14.14 -6.44 10.60
CA ALA A 220 12.73 -6.18 10.89
C ALA A 220 12.04 -5.43 9.75
N ARG A 221 12.65 -4.36 9.24
CA ARG A 221 12.11 -3.56 8.13
C ARG A 221 12.01 -4.36 6.83
N MET A 222 12.90 -5.31 6.61
CA MET A 222 12.91 -6.19 5.44
C MET A 222 11.82 -7.26 5.50
N ARG A 223 11.43 -7.71 6.71
CA ARG A 223 10.50 -8.84 6.90
C ARG A 223 9.07 -8.43 7.28
N VAL A 224 8.87 -7.24 7.80
CA VAL A 224 7.53 -6.79 8.24
C VAL A 224 6.50 -6.80 7.12
N GLY A 225 6.90 -6.50 5.88
CA GLY A 225 6.03 -6.61 4.70
C GLY A 225 5.49 -8.02 4.50
N LEU A 226 6.34 -9.03 4.71
CA LEU A 226 5.95 -10.44 4.65
C LEU A 226 5.02 -10.83 5.80
N SER A 227 5.22 -10.27 6.99
CA SER A 227 4.35 -10.51 8.14
C SER A 227 2.93 -10.02 7.88
N GLY A 228 2.76 -8.80 7.38
CA GLY A 228 1.45 -8.28 7.02
C GLY A 228 0.81 -9.01 5.85
N LEU A 229 1.58 -9.34 4.83
CA LEU A 229 1.10 -10.13 3.69
C LEU A 229 0.59 -11.51 4.13
N THR A 230 1.27 -12.17 5.05
CA THR A 230 0.84 -13.46 5.59
C THR A 230 -0.49 -13.38 6.32
N MET A 231 -0.73 -12.31 7.09
CA MET A 231 -2.03 -12.07 7.71
C MET A 231 -3.13 -11.87 6.66
N ALA A 232 -2.84 -11.16 5.58
CA ALA A 232 -3.77 -10.97 4.46
C ALA A 232 -4.06 -12.28 3.72
N GLU A 233 -3.05 -13.11 3.51
CA GLU A 233 -3.19 -14.41 2.85
C GLU A 233 -4.13 -15.36 3.59
N TYR A 234 -4.15 -15.34 4.92
CA TYR A 234 -5.10 -16.13 5.69
C TYR A 234 -6.55 -15.80 5.33
N PHE A 235 -6.89 -14.53 5.28
CA PHE A 235 -8.25 -14.10 4.93
C PHE A 235 -8.61 -14.43 3.49
N ARG A 236 -7.68 -14.32 2.55
CA ARG A 236 -7.87 -14.72 1.17
C ARG A 236 -8.06 -16.22 1.01
N ASP A 237 -7.13 -17.01 1.55
CA ASP A 237 -7.00 -18.44 1.24
C ASP A 237 -7.95 -19.31 2.10
N LYS A 238 -8.15 -18.94 3.36
CA LYS A 238 -8.96 -19.74 4.31
C LYS A 238 -10.36 -19.18 4.54
N GLU A 239 -10.49 -17.87 4.60
CA GLU A 239 -11.78 -17.21 4.80
C GLU A 239 -12.48 -16.84 3.48
N GLY A 240 -11.80 -16.95 2.35
CA GLY A 240 -12.35 -16.66 1.03
C GLY A 240 -12.75 -15.20 0.82
N GLN A 241 -12.02 -14.28 1.42
CA GLN A 241 -12.35 -12.86 1.41
C GLN A 241 -11.52 -12.05 0.42
N ASP A 242 -12.05 -10.89 0.05
CA ASP A 242 -11.34 -9.87 -0.69
C ASP A 242 -10.65 -8.93 0.31
N VAL A 243 -9.32 -8.96 0.34
CA VAL A 243 -8.49 -8.24 1.30
C VAL A 243 -7.81 -7.06 0.64
N LEU A 244 -7.79 -5.93 1.32
CA LEU A 244 -7.01 -4.77 0.93
C LEU A 244 -5.72 -4.73 1.77
N LEU A 245 -4.58 -4.82 1.11
CA LEU A 245 -3.26 -4.76 1.75
C LEU A 245 -2.59 -3.43 1.46
N PHE A 246 -2.26 -2.69 2.50
CA PHE A 246 -1.47 -1.47 2.40
C PHE A 246 -0.03 -1.72 2.79
N ILE A 247 0.91 -1.22 2.01
CA ILE A 247 2.35 -1.25 2.30
C ILE A 247 2.87 0.19 2.23
N ASP A 248 3.21 0.74 3.36
CA ASP A 248 3.77 2.07 3.46
C ASP A 248 5.09 2.03 4.23
N ASN A 249 6.23 2.05 3.60
CA ASN A 249 6.52 2.36 2.20
C ASN A 249 7.31 1.21 1.56
N ILE A 250 6.96 0.80 0.36
CA ILE A 250 7.64 -0.33 -0.32
C ILE A 250 9.12 -0.04 -0.61
N PHE A 251 9.50 1.22 -0.81
CA PHE A 251 10.91 1.62 -0.97
C PHE A 251 11.76 1.24 0.25
N ARG A 252 11.19 1.33 1.46
CA ARG A 252 11.91 1.00 2.69
C ARG A 252 12.23 -0.49 2.80
N PHE A 253 11.37 -1.34 2.25
CA PHE A 253 11.66 -2.76 2.09
C PHE A 253 12.93 -2.99 1.25
N THR A 254 13.03 -2.33 0.11
CA THR A 254 14.19 -2.40 -0.77
C THR A 254 15.45 -1.83 -0.11
N GLN A 255 15.34 -0.70 0.57
CA GLN A 255 16.44 -0.06 1.30
C GLN A 255 16.97 -0.98 2.40
N ALA A 256 16.10 -1.59 3.20
CA ALA A 256 16.49 -2.54 4.23
C ALA A 256 17.22 -3.76 3.62
N GLY A 257 16.75 -4.26 2.49
CA GLY A 257 17.42 -5.32 1.74
C GLY A 257 18.84 -4.92 1.29
N SER A 258 19.06 -3.68 0.87
CA SER A 258 20.40 -3.19 0.50
C SER A 258 21.33 -3.09 1.71
N GLU A 259 20.83 -2.63 2.84
CA GLU A 259 21.59 -2.61 4.11
C GLU A 259 22.01 -4.02 4.54
N VAL A 260 21.11 -4.98 4.51
CA VAL A 260 21.39 -6.38 4.82
C VAL A 260 22.41 -6.95 3.85
N SER A 261 22.26 -6.72 2.56
CA SER A 261 23.19 -7.22 1.54
C SER A 261 24.62 -6.70 1.75
N ALA A 262 24.77 -5.42 2.08
CA ALA A 262 26.07 -4.83 2.39
C ALA A 262 26.71 -5.49 3.62
N LEU A 263 25.93 -5.71 4.66
CA LEU A 263 26.39 -6.37 5.89
C LEU A 263 26.79 -7.84 5.66
N LEU A 264 26.18 -8.51 4.69
CA LEU A 264 26.54 -9.86 4.27
C LEU A 264 27.80 -9.92 3.39
N GLY A 265 28.35 -8.77 3.03
CA GLY A 265 29.54 -8.68 2.17
C GLY A 265 29.26 -9.04 0.71
N ARG A 266 28.01 -8.93 0.25
CA ARG A 266 27.66 -9.14 -1.16
C ARG A 266 28.13 -7.95 -1.99
N MET A 267 28.60 -8.23 -3.20
CA MET A 267 29.00 -7.17 -4.13
C MET A 267 27.76 -6.37 -4.55
N PRO A 268 27.75 -5.05 -4.38
CA PRO A 268 26.61 -4.22 -4.75
C PRO A 268 26.41 -4.18 -6.27
N SER A 269 25.17 -4.05 -6.71
CA SER A 269 24.78 -3.79 -8.06
C SER A 269 24.73 -2.27 -8.34
N ALA A 270 24.05 -1.84 -9.40
CA ALA A 270 23.91 -0.44 -9.76
C ALA A 270 23.38 0.41 -8.60
N VAL A 271 23.96 1.58 -8.42
CA VAL A 271 23.60 2.58 -7.39
C VAL A 271 23.72 2.04 -5.94
N GLY A 272 24.46 0.95 -5.74
CA GLY A 272 24.68 0.38 -4.42
C GLY A 272 23.57 -0.57 -3.92
N TYR A 273 22.58 -0.89 -4.74
CA TYR A 273 21.53 -1.85 -4.38
C TYR A 273 22.04 -3.29 -4.36
N GLN A 274 21.29 -4.16 -3.69
CA GLN A 274 21.55 -5.59 -3.65
C GLN A 274 21.41 -6.24 -5.05
N PRO A 275 22.24 -7.24 -5.37
CA PRO A 275 22.11 -7.97 -6.64
C PRO A 275 20.81 -8.79 -6.71
N THR A 276 20.18 -9.07 -5.58
CA THR A 276 18.93 -9.83 -5.43
C THR A 276 17.68 -8.96 -5.41
N LEU A 277 17.78 -7.67 -5.73
CA LEU A 277 16.67 -6.70 -5.67
C LEU A 277 15.42 -7.19 -6.39
N ALA A 278 15.55 -7.59 -7.64
CA ALA A 278 14.41 -8.04 -8.45
C ALA A 278 13.80 -9.34 -7.91
N THR A 279 14.62 -10.26 -7.41
CA THR A 279 14.16 -11.52 -6.84
C THR A 279 13.42 -11.31 -5.54
N GLU A 280 13.94 -10.47 -4.65
CA GLU A 280 13.30 -10.14 -3.37
C GLU A 280 11.96 -9.42 -3.58
N MET A 281 11.92 -8.45 -4.48
CA MET A 281 10.69 -7.76 -4.84
C MET A 281 9.68 -8.71 -5.47
N GLY A 282 10.11 -9.56 -6.40
CA GLY A 282 9.27 -10.55 -7.06
C GLY A 282 8.68 -11.55 -6.07
N ALA A 283 9.46 -12.05 -5.13
CA ALA A 283 9.00 -12.99 -4.10
C ALA A 283 7.88 -12.42 -3.23
N LEU A 284 7.90 -11.12 -2.94
CA LEU A 284 6.82 -10.43 -2.23
C LEU A 284 5.63 -10.18 -3.15
N GLN A 285 5.84 -9.63 -4.33
CA GLN A 285 4.79 -9.16 -5.22
C GLN A 285 3.95 -10.31 -5.82
N GLU A 286 4.56 -11.44 -6.16
CA GLU A 286 3.85 -12.58 -6.76
C GLU A 286 2.86 -13.27 -5.80
N ARG A 287 3.00 -13.07 -4.49
CA ARG A 287 2.04 -13.54 -3.49
C ARG A 287 0.76 -12.70 -3.47
N ILE A 288 0.82 -11.47 -3.99
CA ILE A 288 -0.29 -10.51 -4.03
C ILE A 288 -1.06 -10.74 -5.32
N THR A 289 -2.13 -11.50 -5.26
CA THR A 289 -2.93 -11.87 -6.43
C THR A 289 -4.33 -12.34 -6.03
N SER A 290 -5.21 -12.45 -7.01
CA SER A 290 -6.50 -13.13 -6.88
C SER A 290 -6.35 -14.63 -7.00
N THR A 291 -7.06 -15.37 -6.15
CA THR A 291 -7.19 -16.81 -6.23
C THR A 291 -8.63 -17.20 -6.49
N ASN A 292 -8.89 -18.51 -6.70
CA ASN A 292 -10.24 -19.05 -6.83
C ASN A 292 -11.07 -18.92 -5.52
N HIS A 293 -10.43 -18.57 -4.42
CA HIS A 293 -11.08 -18.43 -3.10
C HIS A 293 -11.36 -16.97 -2.73
N GLY A 294 -10.43 -16.09 -3.00
CA GLY A 294 -10.50 -14.68 -2.64
C GLY A 294 -9.40 -13.87 -3.32
N SER A 295 -9.25 -12.61 -2.91
CA SER A 295 -8.24 -11.73 -3.50
C SER A 295 -7.46 -10.94 -2.46
N ILE A 296 -6.22 -10.59 -2.80
CA ILE A 296 -5.46 -9.53 -2.13
C ILE A 296 -5.18 -8.44 -3.16
N THR A 297 -5.74 -7.27 -2.93
CA THR A 297 -5.42 -6.05 -3.69
C THR A 297 -4.50 -5.20 -2.85
N SER A 298 -3.34 -4.82 -3.38
CA SER A 298 -2.38 -4.01 -2.63
C SER A 298 -2.36 -2.56 -3.10
N VAL A 299 -2.28 -1.66 -2.13
CA VAL A 299 -1.96 -0.24 -2.34
C VAL A 299 -0.61 0.00 -1.67
N GLN A 300 0.39 0.29 -2.48
CA GLN A 300 1.78 0.41 -2.05
C GLN A 300 2.22 1.85 -2.22
N ALA A 301 2.53 2.52 -1.12
CA ALA A 301 3.16 3.82 -1.18
C ALA A 301 4.59 3.67 -1.72
N VAL A 302 4.91 4.44 -2.74
CA VAL A 302 6.22 4.39 -3.41
C VAL A 302 6.92 5.73 -3.22
N TYR A 303 8.07 5.69 -2.57
CA TYR A 303 8.99 6.83 -2.53
C TYR A 303 9.96 6.74 -3.71
N VAL A 304 10.13 7.85 -4.39
CA VAL A 304 11.05 7.96 -5.53
C VAL A 304 12.21 8.85 -5.11
N PRO A 305 13.43 8.28 -4.90
CA PRO A 305 14.60 9.07 -4.50
C PRO A 305 14.93 10.14 -5.54
N ALA A 306 15.08 11.39 -5.08
CA ALA A 306 15.38 12.53 -5.93
C ALA A 306 14.44 12.74 -7.14
N ASP A 307 13.22 12.23 -7.06
CA ASP A 307 12.23 12.21 -8.16
C ASP A 307 12.75 11.50 -9.44
N ASP A 308 13.75 10.61 -9.29
CA ASP A 308 14.35 9.84 -10.37
C ASP A 308 13.64 8.48 -10.54
N LEU A 309 12.74 8.41 -11.52
CA LEU A 309 12.02 7.18 -11.87
C LEU A 309 12.92 6.09 -12.46
N THR A 310 14.16 6.42 -12.83
CA THR A 310 15.13 5.45 -13.37
C THR A 310 15.95 4.78 -12.28
N ASP A 311 15.82 5.23 -11.02
CA ASP A 311 16.44 4.55 -9.88
C ASP A 311 15.97 3.08 -9.83
N PRO A 312 16.88 2.12 -9.59
CA PRO A 312 16.56 0.69 -9.63
C PRO A 312 15.42 0.25 -8.70
N ALA A 313 15.26 0.88 -7.53
CA ALA A 313 14.21 0.51 -6.59
C ALA A 313 12.80 0.85 -7.10
N PRO A 314 12.47 2.11 -7.43
CA PRO A 314 11.18 2.41 -8.04
C PRO A 314 10.99 1.71 -9.38
N ALA A 315 12.00 1.63 -10.25
CA ALA A 315 11.89 0.97 -11.55
C ALA A 315 11.50 -0.51 -11.41
N THR A 316 12.10 -1.23 -10.47
CA THR A 316 11.73 -2.63 -10.18
C THR A 316 10.31 -2.75 -9.64
N THR A 317 9.91 -1.82 -8.76
CA THR A 317 8.54 -1.79 -8.22
C THR A 317 7.52 -1.52 -9.34
N PHE A 318 7.76 -0.56 -10.21
CA PHE A 318 6.86 -0.22 -11.33
C PHE A 318 6.57 -1.41 -12.26
N ALA A 319 7.53 -2.30 -12.45
CA ALA A 319 7.35 -3.49 -13.29
C ALA A 319 6.21 -4.40 -12.79
N HIS A 320 5.92 -4.37 -11.50
CA HIS A 320 4.86 -5.16 -10.86
C HIS A 320 3.52 -4.44 -10.75
N LEU A 321 3.46 -3.13 -10.92
CA LEU A 321 2.23 -2.36 -10.71
C LEU A 321 1.24 -2.50 -11.87
N ASP A 322 -0.03 -2.65 -11.51
CA ASP A 322 -1.16 -2.68 -12.45
C ASP A 322 -1.81 -1.32 -12.64
N ALA A 323 -1.74 -0.47 -11.62
CA ALA A 323 -2.22 0.90 -11.66
C ALA A 323 -1.33 1.82 -10.82
N THR A 324 -1.33 3.10 -11.17
CA THR A 324 -0.64 4.15 -10.41
C THR A 324 -1.62 5.28 -10.12
N THR A 325 -1.65 5.69 -8.86
CA THR A 325 -2.40 6.85 -8.38
C THR A 325 -1.41 7.91 -7.93
N VAL A 326 -1.37 9.03 -8.60
CA VAL A 326 -0.44 10.13 -8.32
C VAL A 326 -1.18 11.26 -7.63
N LEU A 327 -0.74 11.63 -6.43
CA LEU A 327 -1.24 12.76 -5.67
C LEU A 327 -0.38 14.00 -5.97
N SER A 328 -1.02 15.08 -6.41
CA SER A 328 -0.36 16.31 -6.88
C SER A 328 -0.51 17.45 -5.90
N ARG A 329 0.61 18.11 -5.58
CA ARG A 329 0.58 19.37 -4.79
C ARG A 329 -0.12 20.50 -5.51
N ASN A 330 -0.02 20.56 -6.83
CA ASN A 330 -0.67 21.58 -7.63
C ASN A 330 -2.20 21.48 -7.51
N ILE A 331 -2.73 20.27 -7.53
CA ILE A 331 -4.16 20.02 -7.38
C ILE A 331 -4.60 20.30 -5.93
N ALA A 332 -3.81 19.88 -4.94
CA ALA A 332 -4.07 20.18 -3.54
C ALA A 332 -4.08 21.70 -3.25
N SER A 333 -3.18 22.48 -3.88
CA SER A 333 -3.12 23.93 -3.72
C SER A 333 -4.34 24.65 -4.31
N GLN A 334 -5.07 24.01 -5.22
CA GLN A 334 -6.33 24.51 -5.78
C GLN A 334 -7.55 24.16 -4.90
N GLY A 335 -7.32 23.47 -3.77
CA GLY A 335 -8.40 23.03 -2.87
C GLY A 335 -9.21 21.85 -3.41
N ILE A 336 -8.67 21.11 -4.38
CA ILE A 336 -9.33 19.93 -4.96
C ILE A 336 -8.83 18.70 -4.23
N TYR A 337 -9.71 18.00 -3.53
CA TYR A 337 -9.44 16.76 -2.80
C TYR A 337 -10.45 15.66 -3.16
N PRO A 338 -10.02 14.39 -3.32
CA PRO A 338 -8.62 13.93 -3.26
C PRO A 338 -7.77 14.56 -4.36
N ALA A 339 -6.52 14.89 -4.03
CA ALA A 339 -5.61 15.58 -4.95
C ALA A 339 -4.98 14.64 -5.99
N VAL A 340 -5.75 13.70 -6.50
CA VAL A 340 -5.32 12.75 -7.53
C VAL A 340 -5.16 13.45 -8.86
N ASP A 341 -3.99 13.31 -9.47
CA ASP A 341 -3.73 13.85 -10.80
C ASP A 341 -4.32 12.93 -11.88
N PRO A 342 -5.35 13.37 -12.61
CA PRO A 342 -6.00 12.52 -13.60
C PRO A 342 -5.20 12.32 -14.89
N LEU A 343 -4.15 13.11 -15.10
CA LEU A 343 -3.27 12.99 -16.28
C LEU A 343 -2.04 12.13 -16.02
N GLU A 344 -1.54 12.14 -14.78
CA GLU A 344 -0.37 11.36 -14.36
C GLU A 344 -0.76 9.96 -13.84
N SER A 345 -2.00 9.78 -13.41
CA SER A 345 -2.51 8.49 -12.90
C SER A 345 -2.92 7.58 -14.04
N THR A 346 -2.59 6.30 -13.92
CA THR A 346 -2.81 5.30 -14.97
C THR A 346 -3.34 3.98 -14.42
N SER A 347 -3.99 3.18 -15.28
CA SER A 347 -4.37 1.80 -14.97
C SER A 347 -4.30 0.93 -16.22
N ARG A 348 -3.73 -0.26 -16.07
CA ARG A 348 -3.66 -1.26 -17.16
C ARG A 348 -5.03 -1.79 -17.55
N ILE A 349 -5.97 -1.81 -16.64
CA ILE A 349 -7.34 -2.31 -16.93
C ILE A 349 -8.25 -1.26 -17.57
N LEU A 350 -7.80 -0.02 -17.72
CA LEU A 350 -8.57 1.02 -18.43
C LEU A 350 -8.53 0.79 -19.95
N THR A 351 -9.21 -0.26 -20.36
CA THR A 351 -9.37 -0.66 -21.76
C THR A 351 -10.84 -0.99 -22.04
N PRO A 352 -11.33 -0.80 -23.27
CA PRO A 352 -12.75 -1.04 -23.61
C PRO A 352 -13.20 -2.47 -23.31
N ASP A 353 -12.29 -3.45 -23.37
CA ASP A 353 -12.61 -4.86 -23.15
C ASP A 353 -12.83 -5.21 -21.68
N VAL A 354 -12.22 -4.47 -20.77
CA VAL A 354 -12.34 -4.70 -19.30
C VAL A 354 -13.38 -3.78 -18.68
N VAL A 355 -13.25 -2.47 -18.89
CA VAL A 355 -14.14 -1.49 -18.22
C VAL A 355 -15.41 -1.19 -19.01
N GLY A 356 -15.48 -1.60 -20.26
CA GLY A 356 -16.57 -1.29 -21.18
C GLY A 356 -16.33 -0.02 -21.99
N LYS A 357 -17.01 0.08 -23.12
CA LYS A 357 -16.82 1.16 -24.08
C LYS A 357 -17.18 2.55 -23.52
N GLU A 358 -18.23 2.63 -22.74
CA GLU A 358 -18.71 3.93 -22.21
C GLU A 358 -17.76 4.46 -21.13
N HIS A 359 -17.33 3.64 -20.18
CA HIS A 359 -16.36 4.03 -19.17
C HIS A 359 -15.06 4.52 -19.83
N TYR A 360 -14.54 3.74 -20.79
CA TYR A 360 -13.32 4.09 -21.52
C TYR A 360 -13.47 5.42 -22.28
N ARG A 361 -14.60 5.61 -22.99
CA ARG A 361 -14.89 6.85 -23.72
C ARG A 361 -14.87 8.06 -22.79
N VAL A 362 -15.57 7.96 -21.67
CA VAL A 362 -15.70 9.07 -20.72
C VAL A 362 -14.36 9.37 -20.06
N ALA A 363 -13.63 8.37 -19.62
CA ALA A 363 -12.31 8.56 -19.01
C ALA A 363 -11.33 9.24 -19.98
N ARG A 364 -11.28 8.81 -21.23
CA ARG A 364 -10.42 9.42 -22.25
C ARG A 364 -10.85 10.85 -22.60
N ALA A 365 -12.16 11.11 -22.68
CA ALA A 365 -12.65 12.44 -22.95
C ALA A 365 -12.34 13.41 -21.79
N VAL A 366 -12.44 12.96 -20.55
CA VAL A 366 -12.01 13.73 -19.36
C VAL A 366 -10.53 14.08 -19.44
N GLN A 367 -9.69 13.11 -19.74
CA GLN A 367 -8.25 13.35 -19.88
C GLN A 367 -7.94 14.33 -21.01
N GLN A 368 -8.59 14.21 -22.16
CA GLN A 368 -8.41 15.12 -23.30
C GLN A 368 -8.81 16.55 -22.97
N ILE A 369 -9.95 16.75 -22.34
CA ILE A 369 -10.42 18.09 -21.92
C ILE A 369 -9.43 18.71 -20.93
N LEU A 370 -8.96 17.96 -19.94
CA LEU A 370 -8.01 18.46 -18.95
C LEU A 370 -6.64 18.75 -19.57
N GLN A 371 -6.18 17.92 -20.49
CA GLN A 371 -4.93 18.14 -21.23
C GLN A 371 -5.02 19.43 -22.05
N ARG A 372 -6.11 19.61 -22.80
CA ARG A 372 -6.32 20.84 -23.57
C ARG A 372 -6.38 22.08 -22.69
N TYR A 373 -7.02 21.96 -21.54
CA TYR A 373 -7.06 23.05 -20.56
C TYR A 373 -5.67 23.43 -20.05
N ASN A 374 -4.82 22.44 -19.76
CA ASN A 374 -3.43 22.70 -19.36
C ASN A 374 -2.66 23.44 -20.45
N GLU A 375 -2.80 23.08 -21.72
CA GLU A 375 -2.18 23.77 -22.85
C GLU A 375 -2.64 25.21 -23.00
N LEU A 376 -3.88 25.50 -22.65
CA LEU A 376 -4.45 26.83 -22.72
C LEU A 376 -4.09 27.72 -21.52
N GLN A 377 -3.61 27.16 -20.42
CA GLN A 377 -3.35 27.92 -19.19
C GLN A 377 -2.33 29.05 -19.38
N ASP A 378 -1.25 28.80 -20.13
CA ASP A 378 -0.24 29.80 -20.40
C ASP A 378 -0.80 30.95 -21.23
N ILE A 379 -1.66 30.64 -22.20
CA ILE A 379 -2.35 31.64 -23.02
C ILE A 379 -3.30 32.46 -22.15
N ILE A 380 -4.08 31.80 -21.29
CA ILE A 380 -5.01 32.49 -20.37
C ILE A 380 -4.25 33.39 -19.39
N ALA A 381 -3.11 32.98 -18.90
CA ALA A 381 -2.32 33.73 -17.95
C ALA A 381 -1.70 35.00 -18.56
N ILE A 382 -1.36 34.96 -19.86
CA ILE A 382 -0.71 36.08 -20.57
C ILE A 382 -1.73 37.02 -21.21
N MET A 383 -2.72 36.47 -21.89
CA MET A 383 -3.64 37.21 -22.75
C MET A 383 -5.06 37.36 -22.18
N GLY A 384 -5.41 36.54 -21.19
CA GLY A 384 -6.77 36.48 -20.64
C GLY A 384 -7.65 35.46 -21.40
N ILE A 385 -8.76 35.09 -20.76
CA ILE A 385 -9.73 34.12 -21.31
C ILE A 385 -10.50 34.67 -22.51
N ASP A 386 -10.65 35.97 -22.59
CA ASP A 386 -11.45 36.62 -23.63
C ASP A 386 -10.83 36.53 -25.03
N GLU A 387 -9.51 36.33 -25.10
CA GLU A 387 -8.77 36.14 -26.35
C GLU A 387 -8.85 34.73 -26.91
N LEU A 388 -9.42 33.78 -26.18
CA LEU A 388 -9.64 32.42 -26.67
C LEU A 388 -10.76 32.35 -27.71
N SER A 389 -10.67 31.36 -28.59
CA SER A 389 -11.78 30.99 -29.47
C SER A 389 -13.01 30.56 -28.66
N GLU A 390 -14.20 30.68 -29.21
CA GLU A 390 -15.43 30.22 -28.53
C GLU A 390 -15.39 28.71 -28.19
N GLU A 391 -14.76 27.92 -29.04
CA GLU A 391 -14.54 26.49 -28.79
C GLU A 391 -13.63 26.26 -27.58
N ASP A 392 -12.51 27.00 -27.49
CA ASP A 392 -11.59 26.90 -26.35
C ASP A 392 -12.20 27.45 -25.06
N LYS A 393 -13.01 28.51 -25.12
CA LYS A 393 -13.77 29.01 -23.96
C LYS A 393 -14.72 27.95 -23.42
N LEU A 394 -15.43 27.24 -24.31
CA LEU A 394 -16.30 26.13 -23.91
C LEU A 394 -15.52 24.97 -23.29
N THR A 395 -14.39 24.62 -23.90
CA THR A 395 -13.48 23.59 -23.37
C THR A 395 -12.99 23.96 -21.98
N VAL A 396 -12.55 25.20 -21.75
CA VAL A 396 -12.11 25.70 -20.44
C VAL A 396 -13.23 25.63 -19.41
N SER A 397 -14.45 26.06 -19.78
CA SER A 397 -15.60 25.97 -18.88
C SER A 397 -15.92 24.57 -18.45
N ARG A 398 -15.97 23.63 -19.39
CA ARG A 398 -16.19 22.20 -19.09
C ARG A 398 -15.04 21.58 -18.30
N ALA A 399 -13.79 21.90 -18.64
CA ALA A 399 -12.62 21.43 -17.93
C ALA A 399 -12.62 21.83 -16.45
N ARG A 400 -12.97 23.06 -16.14
CA ARG A 400 -13.10 23.55 -14.76
C ARG A 400 -14.22 22.85 -13.99
N LYS A 401 -15.35 22.55 -14.64
CA LYS A 401 -16.43 21.76 -14.05
C LYS A 401 -15.97 20.33 -13.77
N VAL A 402 -15.25 19.70 -14.72
CA VAL A 402 -14.67 18.37 -14.58
C VAL A 402 -13.68 18.33 -13.41
N GLN A 403 -12.76 19.29 -13.31
CA GLN A 403 -11.80 19.35 -12.19
C GLN A 403 -12.52 19.41 -10.83
N ARG A 404 -13.53 20.25 -10.71
CA ARG A 404 -14.29 20.37 -9.47
C ARG A 404 -15.13 19.13 -9.18
N PHE A 405 -15.68 18.51 -10.21
CA PHE A 405 -16.46 17.27 -10.05
C PHE A 405 -15.58 16.05 -9.72
N LEU A 406 -14.28 16.08 -10.01
CA LEU A 406 -13.33 15.09 -9.53
C LEU A 406 -13.13 15.16 -8.01
N SER A 407 -13.41 16.29 -7.38
CA SER A 407 -13.38 16.44 -5.94
C SER A 407 -14.53 15.67 -5.26
N GLN A 408 -14.27 15.21 -4.05
CA GLN A 408 -15.22 14.41 -3.28
C GLN A 408 -14.93 14.55 -1.79
N SER A 409 -15.98 14.70 -0.98
CA SER A 409 -15.83 14.66 0.47
C SER A 409 -15.69 13.23 0.97
N PHE A 410 -14.77 13.02 1.91
CA PHE A 410 -14.49 11.72 2.49
C PHE A 410 -15.14 11.56 3.86
N SER A 411 -15.64 10.37 4.13
CA SER A 411 -16.24 10.03 5.44
C SER A 411 -15.24 10.16 6.58
N VAL A 412 -13.98 9.79 6.35
CA VAL A 412 -12.92 9.87 7.36
C VAL A 412 -12.46 11.30 7.65
N ALA A 413 -12.77 12.24 6.77
CA ALA A 413 -12.44 13.67 6.92
C ALA A 413 -13.62 14.52 7.41
N GLU A 414 -14.78 13.93 7.63
CA GLU A 414 -16.03 14.65 7.97
C GLU A 414 -15.89 15.52 9.21
N GLN A 415 -15.20 15.03 10.24
CA GLN A 415 -14.95 15.77 11.47
C GLN A 415 -14.07 17.04 11.28
N PHE A 416 -13.21 17.03 10.26
CA PHE A 416 -12.32 18.17 9.98
C PHE A 416 -12.92 19.14 8.97
N THR A 417 -13.68 18.66 8.01
CA THR A 417 -14.23 19.46 6.91
C THR A 417 -15.65 19.95 7.17
N GLY A 418 -16.37 19.28 8.07
CA GLY A 418 -17.80 19.51 8.28
C GLY A 418 -18.69 19.08 7.12
N LEU A 419 -18.13 18.41 6.12
CA LEU A 419 -18.86 17.92 4.95
C LEU A 419 -19.12 16.41 5.11
N PRO A 420 -20.37 15.95 4.92
CA PRO A 420 -20.68 14.54 4.98
C PRO A 420 -19.94 13.78 3.87
N GLY A 421 -19.39 12.63 4.23
CA GLY A 421 -18.67 11.76 3.29
C GLY A 421 -19.60 11.21 2.21
N LYS A 422 -19.04 11.02 1.02
CA LYS A 422 -19.75 10.51 -0.15
C LYS A 422 -19.09 9.24 -0.66
N TYR A 423 -19.88 8.20 -0.84
CA TYR A 423 -19.54 7.04 -1.64
C TYR A 423 -20.27 7.13 -2.96
N VAL A 424 -19.56 7.14 -4.07
CA VAL A 424 -20.17 7.30 -5.40
C VAL A 424 -20.03 6.01 -6.20
N PRO A 425 -21.12 5.30 -6.51
CA PRO A 425 -21.07 4.13 -7.37
C PRO A 425 -20.46 4.47 -8.73
N LEU A 426 -19.69 3.53 -9.30
CA LEU A 426 -19.02 3.72 -10.58
C LEU A 426 -19.99 4.14 -11.70
N LYS A 427 -21.17 3.55 -11.73
CA LYS A 427 -22.20 3.91 -12.71
C LYS A 427 -22.60 5.38 -12.65
N GLU A 428 -22.75 5.93 -11.44
CA GLU A 428 -23.07 7.35 -11.24
C GLU A 428 -21.89 8.25 -11.59
N THR A 429 -20.67 7.82 -11.33
CA THR A 429 -19.45 8.52 -11.74
C THR A 429 -19.38 8.65 -13.28
N ILE A 430 -19.55 7.55 -14.00
CA ILE A 430 -19.55 7.55 -15.46
C ILE A 430 -20.66 8.43 -16.01
N ARG A 431 -21.88 8.30 -15.49
CA ARG A 431 -23.02 9.13 -15.90
C ARG A 431 -22.74 10.62 -15.71
N GLY A 432 -22.28 10.99 -14.54
CA GLY A 432 -22.04 12.40 -14.20
C GLY A 432 -20.98 13.05 -15.09
N PHE A 433 -19.86 12.41 -15.28
CA PHE A 433 -18.81 12.92 -16.17
C PHE A 433 -19.25 12.93 -17.64
N ALA A 434 -19.98 11.91 -18.10
CA ALA A 434 -20.53 11.89 -19.44
C ALA A 434 -21.46 13.09 -19.69
N GLU A 435 -22.35 13.41 -18.79
CA GLU A 435 -23.26 14.54 -18.90
C GLU A 435 -22.55 15.90 -18.93
N ILE A 436 -21.46 16.05 -18.17
CA ILE A 436 -20.64 17.27 -18.20
C ILE A 436 -19.93 17.43 -19.54
N ILE A 437 -19.31 16.36 -20.04
CA ILE A 437 -18.57 16.34 -21.31
C ILE A 437 -19.51 16.59 -22.49
N ASP A 438 -20.67 15.96 -22.47
CA ASP A 438 -21.70 16.10 -23.53
C ASP A 438 -22.44 17.45 -23.49
N GLY A 439 -22.12 18.29 -22.51
CA GLY A 439 -22.62 19.67 -22.43
C GLY A 439 -24.00 19.83 -21.83
N LYS A 440 -24.56 18.81 -21.19
CA LYS A 440 -25.92 18.89 -20.59
C LYS A 440 -26.00 19.87 -19.42
N HIS A 441 -24.86 20.28 -18.87
CA HIS A 441 -24.78 21.15 -17.69
C HIS A 441 -23.91 22.39 -17.94
N ASP A 442 -23.81 22.84 -19.20
CA ASP A 442 -23.03 24.02 -19.57
C ASP A 442 -23.55 25.33 -18.92
N ASP A 443 -24.83 25.34 -18.59
CA ASP A 443 -25.52 26.45 -17.92
C ASP A 443 -25.30 26.56 -16.42
N LEU A 444 -24.80 25.50 -15.78
CA LEU A 444 -24.58 25.48 -14.34
C LEU A 444 -23.25 26.15 -13.97
N PRO A 445 -23.18 26.82 -12.78
CA PRO A 445 -21.92 27.42 -12.31
C PRO A 445 -20.91 26.37 -11.89
N GLU A 446 -19.63 26.63 -12.09
CA GLU A 446 -18.55 25.74 -11.71
C GLU A 446 -18.57 25.33 -10.21
N SER A 447 -18.96 26.26 -9.34
CA SER A 447 -18.99 26.03 -7.88
C SER A 447 -19.98 24.96 -7.47
N ALA A 448 -20.98 24.67 -8.30
CA ALA A 448 -21.93 23.59 -8.03
C ALA A 448 -21.33 22.19 -8.06
N PHE A 449 -20.21 22.01 -8.76
CA PHE A 449 -19.56 20.73 -8.95
C PHE A 449 -18.52 20.39 -7.87
N LEU A 450 -18.21 21.32 -6.97
CA LEU A 450 -17.20 21.14 -5.96
C LEU A 450 -17.72 20.33 -4.76
N PHE A 451 -16.99 19.26 -4.38
CA PHE A 451 -17.29 18.38 -3.23
C PHE A 451 -18.72 17.80 -3.23
N VAL A 452 -19.22 17.47 -4.38
CA VAL A 452 -20.48 16.72 -4.54
C VAL A 452 -20.19 15.24 -4.84
N GLY A 453 -21.15 14.38 -4.56
CA GLY A 453 -21.08 12.98 -4.92
C GLY A 453 -21.52 12.73 -6.35
N THR A 454 -22.83 12.74 -6.58
CA THR A 454 -23.42 12.51 -7.90
C THR A 454 -23.69 13.81 -8.66
N ILE A 455 -23.95 13.70 -9.97
CA ILE A 455 -24.33 14.85 -10.79
C ILE A 455 -25.64 15.48 -10.32
N ASP A 456 -26.57 14.69 -9.78
CA ASP A 456 -27.83 15.18 -9.25
C ASP A 456 -27.63 16.12 -8.06
N GLU A 457 -26.64 15.85 -7.21
CA GLU A 457 -26.26 16.75 -6.11
C GLU A 457 -25.71 18.09 -6.63
N ALA A 458 -24.96 18.08 -7.74
CA ALA A 458 -24.48 19.31 -8.37
C ALA A 458 -25.65 20.14 -8.90
N ILE A 459 -26.65 19.53 -9.52
CA ILE A 459 -27.86 20.19 -10.01
C ILE A 459 -28.65 20.81 -8.84
N GLU A 460 -28.82 20.06 -7.74
CA GLU A 460 -29.51 20.59 -6.55
C GLU A 460 -28.76 21.75 -5.90
N LYS A 461 -27.42 21.64 -5.82
CA LYS A 461 -26.57 22.70 -5.29
C LYS A 461 -26.63 23.96 -6.10
N ALA A 462 -26.69 23.85 -7.44
CA ALA A 462 -26.88 24.98 -8.34
C ALA A 462 -28.23 25.69 -8.11
N LYS A 463 -29.32 24.95 -7.91
CA LYS A 463 -30.64 25.49 -7.61
C LYS A 463 -30.65 26.25 -6.29
N LYS A 464 -30.03 25.73 -5.23
CA LYS A 464 -29.96 26.37 -3.92
C LYS A 464 -29.05 27.61 -3.88
N GLY A 465 -28.07 27.68 -4.76
CA GLY A 465 -27.20 28.87 -4.91
C GLY A 465 -27.80 29.98 -5.75
N SER A 466 -28.94 29.72 -6.38
CA SER A 466 -29.70 30.73 -7.18
C SER A 466 -30.82 31.39 -6.36
N GLU A 467 -31.11 30.89 -5.14
CA GLU A 467 -31.98 31.50 -4.13
C GLU A 467 -31.12 32.36 -3.15
#